data_fdcf3ed4f60baf4af1f77ee77bb81972
#
_entry.id   fdcf3ed4f60baf4af1f77ee77bb81972
#
_cell.length_a   1.000
_cell.length_b   1.000
_cell.length_c   1.000
_cell.angle_alpha   90.00
_cell.angle_beta   90.00
_cell.angle_gamma   90.00
#
_symmetry.space_group_name_H-M   'P 1'
#
loop_
_entity.id
_entity.type
_entity.pdbx_description
1 polymer ?
#
loop_
_entity_poly.entity_id
_entity_poly.type
_entity_poly.pdbx_seq_one_letter_code
_entity_poly.pdbx_strand_id
1 'polypeptide(L)'
;MRAKTEEQTIYTQKQTRALGLYLQQRTPAEIAEDVCVTARAVQRWISKYKWNELRDDSPAELVMRQRIAYLMWVDEKSQRQLNELDMLLKHQFGDPKNKGGKAKDGSNRGRPSNKVKNDVSGITKEMLDEFREKTFFYYQLNIWQTKQNPDLNWMRFYLKSRQIGLTYYFAYEAFEDAILTGDNQIFLSASKKQSEIFKTYIRMFALKIGEVDLKGKDEITLSNGATFYFLSTNSRTAQGYHGHLYVDEVFWIPRFKELDDLAGGMSIHDKWRTTYLSTPSTIAHEAYAKWAGSKKDNIDISHKALKGGSLGADGIYRQIITVDDAIEGGATFFNMDKLKKRYPDPEVFDNLLRCKFLDDSKAVFKLKALMACKVESKDWKDVNFDAYRPVGNHPVWIGYDPSGEGDEAAVIVALPPARPGSAFRLVEKIRLQSESYQYQADRIKELCERFNVTEIAMDTTGIGDPVSTLVQDFFPGLTKIIYSINTKSNLVYKAREVITNGRLQFDGEWDDVVHSFLMIKRVTTGTGKSTFGATRTKDSSHADIAMAIMNLLSLEDINENEDGRPTVSFSQ
;
A
#
# COMPACT_ATOMS: atom_id res chain seq x y z
N MET A 1 -50.71 7.63 -1.11
CA MET A 1 -49.92 6.48 -1.61
C MET A 1 -48.69 6.32 -0.74
N ARG A 2 -48.64 5.27 0.08
CA ARG A 2 -47.50 5.03 0.99
C ARG A 2 -46.36 4.41 0.20
N ALA A 3 -45.19 5.04 0.21
CA ALA A 3 -43.95 4.43 -0.30
C ALA A 3 -43.63 3.19 0.52
N LYS A 4 -43.48 2.05 -0.15
CA LYS A 4 -42.95 0.82 0.46
C LYS A 4 -41.45 1.06 0.72
N THR A 5 -41.07 1.06 1.98
CA THR A 5 -39.69 0.94 2.42
C THR A 5 -39.15 -0.41 1.96
N GLU A 6 -38.09 -0.42 1.14
CA GLU A 6 -37.34 -1.64 0.81
C GLU A 6 -36.65 -2.13 2.10
N GLU A 7 -37.13 -3.27 2.63
CA GLU A 7 -36.45 -3.97 3.70
C GLU A 7 -35.10 -4.48 3.19
N GLN A 8 -34.01 -3.97 3.75
CA GLN A 8 -32.67 -4.51 3.51
C GLN A 8 -32.62 -5.97 3.94
N THR A 9 -32.45 -6.88 3.01
CA THR A 9 -32.36 -8.33 3.28
C THR A 9 -30.98 -8.61 3.88
N ILE A 10 -30.92 -8.92 5.18
CA ILE A 10 -29.68 -9.32 5.87
C ILE A 10 -29.44 -10.81 5.62
N TYR A 11 -28.38 -11.12 4.85
CA TYR A 11 -27.94 -12.49 4.63
C TYR A 11 -27.01 -12.97 5.76
N THR A 12 -27.11 -14.26 6.10
CA THR A 12 -26.09 -14.91 6.93
C THR A 12 -24.80 -15.07 6.13
N GLN A 13 -23.66 -15.26 6.79
CA GLN A 13 -22.35 -15.42 6.15
C GLN A 13 -22.35 -16.57 5.13
N LYS A 14 -23.03 -17.70 5.43
CA LYS A 14 -23.21 -18.83 4.50
C LYS A 14 -24.08 -18.48 3.30
N GLN A 15 -25.13 -17.70 3.51
CA GLN A 15 -26.02 -17.26 2.42
C GLN A 15 -25.33 -16.25 1.49
N THR A 16 -24.53 -15.35 2.04
CA THR A 16 -23.73 -14.39 1.24
C THR A 16 -22.70 -15.13 0.37
N ARG A 17 -22.00 -16.13 0.94
CA ARG A 17 -21.08 -16.98 0.17
C ARG A 17 -21.79 -17.79 -0.90
N ALA A 18 -22.94 -18.40 -0.56
CA ALA A 18 -23.75 -19.17 -1.49
C ALA A 18 -24.31 -18.31 -2.64
N LEU A 19 -24.74 -17.07 -2.37
CA LEU A 19 -25.15 -16.13 -3.39
C LEU A 19 -23.98 -15.78 -4.34
N GLY A 20 -22.79 -15.52 -3.82
CA GLY A 20 -21.61 -15.26 -4.64
C GLY A 20 -21.27 -16.41 -5.59
N LEU A 21 -21.34 -17.66 -5.12
CA LEU A 21 -21.12 -18.85 -5.93
C LEU A 21 -22.25 -19.08 -6.95
N TYR A 22 -23.51 -18.77 -6.57
CA TYR A 22 -24.65 -18.86 -7.47
C TYR A 22 -24.56 -17.87 -8.64
N LEU A 23 -24.11 -16.67 -8.36
CA LEU A 23 -23.85 -15.65 -9.39
C LEU A 23 -22.67 -16.03 -10.31
N GLN A 24 -21.73 -16.87 -9.84
CA GLN A 24 -20.67 -17.48 -10.64
C GLN A 24 -21.13 -18.68 -11.50
N GLN A 25 -22.43 -18.86 -11.67
CA GLN A 25 -23.02 -19.94 -12.46
C GLN A 25 -22.83 -21.36 -11.88
N ARG A 26 -22.42 -21.50 -10.60
CA ARG A 26 -22.34 -22.79 -9.93
C ARG A 26 -23.73 -23.39 -9.73
N THR A 27 -23.80 -24.70 -9.80
CA THR A 27 -25.06 -25.44 -9.54
C THR A 27 -25.37 -25.46 -8.04
N PRO A 28 -26.64 -25.60 -7.63
CA PRO A 28 -27.00 -25.74 -6.21
C PRO A 28 -26.30 -26.88 -5.48
N ALA A 29 -25.89 -27.93 -6.19
CA ALA A 29 -25.17 -29.06 -5.63
C ALA A 29 -23.71 -28.67 -5.30
N GLU A 30 -23.00 -28.05 -6.24
CA GLU A 30 -21.62 -27.53 -6.01
C GLU A 30 -21.58 -26.47 -4.91
N ILE A 31 -22.57 -25.56 -4.88
CA ILE A 31 -22.67 -24.54 -3.82
C ILE A 31 -22.88 -25.18 -2.45
N ALA A 32 -23.70 -26.25 -2.40
CA ALA A 32 -23.99 -26.95 -1.17
C ALA A 32 -22.74 -27.59 -0.54
N GLU A 33 -21.85 -28.13 -1.36
CA GLU A 33 -20.55 -28.66 -0.93
C GLU A 33 -19.66 -27.55 -0.38
N ASP A 34 -19.51 -26.43 -1.12
CA ASP A 34 -18.64 -25.31 -0.73
C ASP A 34 -19.05 -24.60 0.57
N VAL A 35 -20.36 -24.51 0.86
CA VAL A 35 -20.88 -23.81 2.05
C VAL A 35 -21.33 -24.77 3.17
N CYS A 36 -21.09 -26.08 3.01
CA CYS A 36 -21.44 -27.15 3.97
C CYS A 36 -22.92 -27.08 4.37
N VAL A 37 -23.82 -27.20 3.39
CA VAL A 37 -25.27 -27.29 3.54
C VAL A 37 -25.86 -28.31 2.55
N THR A 38 -27.19 -28.54 2.56
CA THR A 38 -27.82 -29.40 1.56
C THR A 38 -28.18 -28.59 0.31
N ALA A 39 -28.14 -29.20 -0.88
CA ALA A 39 -28.59 -28.58 -2.14
C ALA A 39 -30.02 -28.03 -2.04
N ARG A 40 -30.89 -28.72 -1.28
CA ARG A 40 -32.25 -28.28 -0.98
C ARG A 40 -32.32 -26.99 -0.16
N ALA A 41 -31.33 -26.74 0.71
CA ALA A 41 -31.23 -25.49 1.45
C ALA A 41 -30.82 -24.32 0.50
N VAL A 42 -29.90 -24.59 -0.41
CA VAL A 42 -29.48 -23.61 -1.44
C VAL A 42 -30.67 -23.27 -2.35
N GLN A 43 -31.40 -24.24 -2.82
CA GLN A 43 -32.62 -24.03 -3.65
C GLN A 43 -33.68 -23.21 -2.91
N ARG A 44 -33.87 -23.43 -1.60
CA ARG A 44 -34.78 -22.59 -0.79
C ARG A 44 -34.31 -21.15 -0.71
N TRP A 45 -32.99 -20.92 -0.61
CA TRP A 45 -32.46 -19.56 -0.60
C TRP A 45 -32.64 -18.86 -1.94
N ILE A 46 -32.38 -19.57 -3.04
CA ILE A 46 -32.60 -19.06 -4.40
C ILE A 46 -34.06 -18.61 -4.58
N SER A 47 -35.02 -19.44 -4.17
CA SER A 47 -36.45 -19.11 -4.29
C SER A 47 -36.89 -18.02 -3.32
N LYS A 48 -36.44 -18.11 -2.03
CA LYS A 48 -36.85 -17.17 -1.00
C LYS A 48 -36.35 -15.76 -1.25
N TYR A 49 -35.11 -15.63 -1.74
CA TYR A 49 -34.45 -14.36 -1.95
C TYR A 49 -34.43 -13.95 -3.44
N LYS A 50 -35.15 -14.66 -4.27
CA LYS A 50 -35.31 -14.37 -5.71
C LYS A 50 -33.95 -14.23 -6.43
N TRP A 51 -32.98 -15.07 -6.10
CA TRP A 51 -31.64 -15.02 -6.71
C TRP A 51 -31.64 -15.23 -8.21
N ASN A 52 -32.72 -15.87 -8.76
CA ASN A 52 -32.90 -15.97 -10.20
C ASN A 52 -33.04 -14.60 -10.87
N GLU A 53 -33.79 -13.68 -10.27
CA GLU A 53 -33.95 -12.32 -10.79
C GLU A 53 -32.58 -11.57 -10.80
N LEU A 54 -31.74 -11.80 -9.75
CA LEU A 54 -30.37 -11.26 -9.70
C LEU A 54 -29.43 -11.90 -10.73
N ARG A 55 -29.71 -13.12 -11.20
CA ARG A 55 -28.92 -13.87 -12.17
C ARG A 55 -29.29 -13.51 -13.60
N ASP A 56 -30.56 -13.18 -13.87
CA ASP A 56 -31.06 -12.79 -15.17
C ASP A 56 -30.65 -11.36 -15.56
N ASP A 57 -30.42 -10.48 -14.57
CA ASP A 57 -29.85 -9.13 -14.76
C ASP A 57 -28.32 -9.13 -14.90
N SER A 58 -27.76 -9.98 -15.76
CA SER A 58 -26.35 -10.06 -16.07
C SER A 58 -25.42 -10.21 -14.85
N PRO A 59 -25.36 -11.40 -14.22
CA PRO A 59 -24.61 -11.67 -12.99
C PRO A 59 -23.11 -11.35 -13.10
N ALA A 60 -22.54 -11.51 -14.29
CA ALA A 60 -21.16 -11.16 -14.58
C ALA A 60 -20.88 -9.65 -14.36
N GLU A 61 -21.83 -8.81 -14.70
CA GLU A 61 -21.70 -7.35 -14.58
C GLU A 61 -21.75 -6.88 -13.12
N LEU A 62 -22.62 -7.49 -12.32
CA LEU A 62 -22.69 -7.17 -10.88
C LEU A 62 -21.44 -7.64 -10.12
N VAL A 63 -20.96 -8.86 -10.41
CA VAL A 63 -19.71 -9.39 -9.83
C VAL A 63 -18.50 -8.56 -10.27
N MET A 64 -18.46 -8.14 -11.53
CA MET A 64 -17.43 -7.25 -12.04
C MET A 64 -17.49 -5.88 -11.35
N ARG A 65 -18.66 -5.29 -11.17
CA ARG A 65 -18.83 -4.00 -10.46
C ARG A 65 -18.37 -4.10 -9.01
N GLN A 66 -18.72 -5.18 -8.30
CA GLN A 66 -18.27 -5.42 -6.93
C GLN A 66 -16.75 -5.64 -6.88
N ARG A 67 -16.18 -6.39 -7.84
CA ARG A 67 -14.74 -6.61 -7.93
C ARG A 67 -14.00 -5.34 -8.29
N ILE A 68 -14.51 -4.53 -9.20
CA ILE A 68 -14.01 -3.20 -9.52
C ILE A 68 -14.04 -2.32 -8.26
N ALA A 69 -15.18 -2.26 -7.57
CA ALA A 69 -15.30 -1.49 -6.33
C ALA A 69 -14.26 -1.95 -5.29
N TYR A 70 -14.14 -3.26 -5.05
CA TYR A 70 -13.13 -3.81 -4.16
C TYR A 70 -11.70 -3.40 -4.58
N LEU A 71 -11.35 -3.62 -5.84
CA LEU A 71 -10.02 -3.26 -6.36
C LEU A 71 -9.77 -1.75 -6.32
N MET A 72 -10.79 -0.93 -6.43
CA MET A 72 -10.68 0.53 -6.29
C MET A 72 -10.34 0.97 -4.86
N TRP A 73 -10.80 0.22 -3.84
CA TRP A 73 -10.59 0.52 -2.42
C TRP A 73 -9.31 -0.11 -1.83
N VAL A 74 -8.61 -0.96 -2.56
CA VAL A 74 -7.32 -1.49 -2.14
C VAL A 74 -6.23 -0.45 -2.42
N ASP A 75 -5.61 0.14 -1.39
CA ASP A 75 -4.60 1.21 -1.56
C ASP A 75 -3.29 0.69 -2.13
N GLU A 76 -2.82 -0.47 -1.68
CA GLU A 76 -1.62 -1.12 -2.21
C GLU A 76 -2.00 -2.21 -3.22
N LYS A 77 -2.28 -1.81 -4.45
CA LYS A 77 -2.59 -2.77 -5.52
C LYS A 77 -1.32 -3.40 -6.05
N SER A 78 -1.26 -4.74 -6.03
CA SER A 78 -0.26 -5.45 -6.80
C SER A 78 -0.43 -5.16 -8.29
N GLN A 79 0.64 -5.32 -9.09
CA GLN A 79 0.55 -5.16 -10.54
C GLN A 79 -0.53 -6.05 -11.16
N ARG A 80 -0.73 -7.25 -10.61
CA ARG A 80 -1.81 -8.17 -11.02
C ARG A 80 -3.18 -7.56 -10.77
N GLN A 81 -3.40 -6.93 -9.62
CA GLN A 81 -4.65 -6.24 -9.29
C GLN A 81 -4.88 -4.99 -10.13
N LEU A 82 -3.84 -4.25 -10.48
CA LEU A 82 -3.91 -3.12 -11.41
C LEU A 82 -4.28 -3.57 -12.82
N ASN A 83 -3.65 -4.64 -13.31
CA ASN A 83 -3.95 -5.24 -14.61
C ASN A 83 -5.37 -5.83 -14.64
N GLU A 84 -5.79 -6.47 -13.54
CA GLU A 84 -7.15 -7.00 -13.38
C GLU A 84 -8.18 -5.85 -13.39
N LEU A 85 -7.92 -4.77 -12.66
CA LEU A 85 -8.78 -3.58 -12.64
C LEU A 85 -8.90 -2.95 -14.03
N ASP A 86 -7.79 -2.80 -14.75
CA ASP A 86 -7.77 -2.27 -16.12
C ASP A 86 -8.56 -3.19 -17.08
N MET A 87 -8.41 -4.51 -16.96
CA MET A 87 -9.14 -5.49 -17.75
C MET A 87 -10.64 -5.46 -17.45
N LEU A 88 -11.03 -5.40 -16.17
CA LEU A 88 -12.43 -5.34 -15.75
C LEU A 88 -13.10 -4.03 -16.17
N LEU A 89 -12.39 -2.91 -16.09
CA LEU A 89 -12.86 -1.61 -16.56
C LEU A 89 -13.07 -1.62 -18.09
N LYS A 90 -12.14 -2.21 -18.85
CA LYS A 90 -12.28 -2.39 -20.31
C LYS A 90 -13.44 -3.28 -20.68
N HIS A 91 -13.69 -4.34 -19.93
CA HIS A 91 -14.81 -5.25 -20.19
C HIS A 91 -16.16 -4.61 -19.86
N GLN A 92 -16.26 -3.89 -18.75
CA GLN A 92 -17.52 -3.28 -18.31
C GLN A 92 -17.91 -2.05 -19.14
N PHE A 93 -16.92 -1.28 -19.60
CA PHE A 93 -17.15 -0.02 -20.35
C PHE A 93 -16.81 -0.15 -21.84
N GLY A 94 -16.42 -1.35 -22.29
CA GLY A 94 -16.04 -1.65 -23.66
C GLY A 94 -14.57 -1.29 -23.95
N ASP A 95 -13.88 -2.15 -24.68
CA ASP A 95 -12.60 -1.80 -25.28
C ASP A 95 -12.89 -0.78 -26.41
N PRO A 96 -12.37 0.45 -26.33
CA PRO A 96 -12.59 1.45 -27.37
C PRO A 96 -12.12 1.00 -28.77
N LYS A 97 -11.35 -0.09 -28.83
CA LYS A 97 -10.86 -0.66 -30.09
C LYS A 97 -11.87 -1.54 -30.83
N ASN A 98 -12.99 -1.95 -30.21
CA ASN A 98 -13.88 -2.95 -30.78
C ASN A 98 -15.32 -2.49 -31.10
N LYS A 99 -15.58 -1.18 -31.16
CA LYS A 99 -16.80 -0.67 -31.79
C LYS A 99 -16.57 -0.43 -33.29
N GLY A 100 -16.46 -1.47 -34.09
CA GLY A 100 -16.22 -1.28 -35.52
C GLY A 100 -16.08 -2.55 -36.35
N GLY A 101 -16.85 -3.59 -36.06
CA GLY A 101 -17.03 -4.73 -36.98
C GLY A 101 -18.29 -4.56 -37.82
N LYS A 102 -18.29 -3.72 -38.84
CA LYS A 102 -19.25 -3.78 -39.95
C LYS A 102 -18.53 -4.08 -41.25
N ALA A 103 -19.20 -4.98 -41.99
CA ALA A 103 -18.79 -5.56 -43.24
C ALA A 103 -18.19 -4.56 -44.25
N LYS A 104 -17.20 -5.04 -44.99
CA LYS A 104 -16.64 -4.39 -46.18
C LYS A 104 -17.73 -4.21 -47.22
N ASP A 105 -18.07 -2.97 -47.50
CA ASP A 105 -18.53 -2.61 -48.83
C ASP A 105 -17.68 -1.40 -49.29
N GLY A 106 -17.29 -1.44 -50.55
CA GLY A 106 -16.23 -0.61 -51.08
C GLY A 106 -16.68 0.82 -51.39
N SER A 107 -15.68 1.70 -51.42
CA SER A 107 -15.71 3.09 -51.86
C SER A 107 -16.16 4.13 -50.83
N ASN A 108 -15.22 4.66 -50.09
CA ASN A 108 -14.92 6.12 -50.06
C ASN A 108 -13.71 6.38 -49.18
N ARG A 109 -12.64 6.91 -49.77
CA ARG A 109 -11.51 7.48 -49.01
C ARG A 109 -11.99 8.77 -48.32
N GLY A 110 -12.63 8.58 -47.13
CA GLY A 110 -12.91 9.66 -46.20
C GLY A 110 -11.63 10.08 -45.50
N ARG A 111 -11.34 11.37 -45.44
CA ARG A 111 -10.26 12.01 -44.68
C ARG A 111 -10.21 11.46 -43.27
N PRO A 112 -9.03 11.22 -42.66
CA PRO A 112 -8.94 10.85 -41.24
C PRO A 112 -9.64 11.94 -40.43
N SER A 113 -10.64 11.57 -39.61
CA SER A 113 -11.23 12.49 -38.66
C SER A 113 -10.12 12.86 -37.67
N ASN A 114 -9.73 14.12 -37.61
CA ASN A 114 -8.86 14.67 -36.59
C ASN A 114 -9.58 14.62 -35.22
N LYS A 115 -9.72 13.43 -34.61
CA LYS A 115 -10.14 13.34 -33.23
C LYS A 115 -9.01 13.90 -32.38
N VAL A 116 -9.27 15.00 -31.71
CA VAL A 116 -8.35 15.61 -30.75
C VAL A 116 -8.06 14.57 -29.66
N LYS A 117 -6.76 14.31 -29.42
CA LYS A 117 -6.33 13.36 -28.39
C LYS A 117 -6.69 13.91 -27.02
N ASN A 118 -7.19 13.05 -26.12
CA ASN A 118 -7.59 13.42 -24.76
C ASN A 118 -8.56 14.63 -24.74
N ASP A 119 -9.57 14.58 -25.59
CA ASP A 119 -10.56 15.66 -25.69
C ASP A 119 -11.46 15.66 -24.46
N VAL A 120 -11.34 16.70 -23.65
CA VAL A 120 -12.10 16.92 -22.41
C VAL A 120 -13.11 18.05 -22.52
N SER A 121 -13.29 18.63 -23.72
CA SER A 121 -14.21 19.75 -23.96
C SER A 121 -15.67 19.45 -23.61
N GLY A 122 -16.04 18.17 -23.58
CA GLY A 122 -17.37 17.72 -23.17
C GLY A 122 -17.57 17.60 -21.66
N ILE A 123 -16.52 17.75 -20.84
CA ILE A 123 -16.64 17.65 -19.38
C ILE A 123 -16.96 19.04 -18.82
N THR A 124 -18.18 19.23 -18.32
CA THR A 124 -18.63 20.51 -17.80
C THR A 124 -18.43 20.62 -16.28
N LYS A 125 -18.48 21.86 -15.78
CA LYS A 125 -18.40 22.12 -14.34
C LYS A 125 -19.54 21.42 -13.57
N GLU A 126 -20.73 21.40 -14.12
CA GLU A 126 -21.91 20.77 -13.50
C GLU A 126 -21.72 19.26 -13.36
N MET A 127 -21.12 18.58 -14.35
CA MET A 127 -20.79 17.15 -14.27
C MET A 127 -19.76 16.88 -13.18
N LEU A 128 -18.77 17.73 -13.04
CA LEU A 128 -17.74 17.64 -12.00
C LEU A 128 -18.38 17.87 -10.60
N ASP A 129 -19.19 18.91 -10.44
CA ASP A 129 -19.87 19.23 -9.19
C ASP A 129 -20.79 18.07 -8.76
N GLU A 130 -21.59 17.54 -9.67
CA GLU A 130 -22.47 16.40 -9.42
C GLU A 130 -21.69 15.14 -9.00
N PHE A 131 -20.59 14.85 -9.68
CA PHE A 131 -19.74 13.71 -9.32
C PHE A 131 -19.12 13.89 -7.93
N ARG A 132 -18.63 15.10 -7.62
CA ARG A 132 -18.03 15.43 -6.33
C ARG A 132 -19.04 15.22 -5.19
N GLU A 133 -20.22 15.79 -5.30
CA GLU A 133 -21.27 15.72 -4.26
C GLU A 133 -21.76 14.30 -4.02
N LYS A 134 -21.83 13.46 -5.06
CA LYS A 134 -22.28 12.07 -4.95
C LYS A 134 -21.20 11.12 -4.45
N THR A 135 -19.92 11.48 -4.57
CA THR A 135 -18.82 10.53 -4.41
C THR A 135 -18.06 10.73 -3.10
N PHE A 136 -17.87 11.97 -2.66
CA PHE A 136 -16.96 12.26 -1.56
C PHE A 136 -17.67 12.43 -0.23
N PHE A 137 -16.98 11.99 0.83
CA PHE A 137 -17.44 12.14 2.20
C PHE A 137 -17.26 13.57 2.71
N TYR A 138 -17.96 13.89 3.79
CA TYR A 138 -17.96 15.22 4.37
C TYR A 138 -16.55 15.78 4.66
N TYR A 139 -15.65 14.96 5.22
CA TYR A 139 -14.27 15.39 5.47
C TYR A 139 -13.47 15.70 4.20
N GLN A 140 -13.75 15.02 3.08
CA GLN A 140 -13.15 15.31 1.78
C GLN A 140 -13.74 16.56 1.15
N LEU A 141 -15.04 16.79 1.30
CA LEU A 141 -15.71 18.02 0.85
C LEU A 141 -15.20 19.26 1.60
N ASN A 142 -14.85 19.13 2.89
CA ASN A 142 -14.21 20.20 3.65
C ASN A 142 -12.83 20.58 3.07
N ILE A 143 -12.07 19.61 2.58
CA ILE A 143 -10.79 19.89 1.88
C ILE A 143 -11.05 20.69 0.59
N TRP A 144 -12.09 20.33 -0.16
CA TRP A 144 -12.49 21.07 -1.35
C TRP A 144 -12.87 22.52 -1.02
N GLN A 145 -13.61 22.75 0.08
CA GLN A 145 -13.94 24.11 0.54
C GLN A 145 -12.67 24.90 0.90
N THR A 146 -11.70 24.27 1.57
CA THR A 146 -10.40 24.88 1.90
C THR A 146 -9.66 25.29 0.63
N LYS A 147 -9.69 24.47 -0.44
CA LYS A 147 -9.10 24.80 -1.75
C LYS A 147 -9.71 26.09 -2.35
N GLN A 148 -11.00 26.36 -2.11
CA GLN A 148 -11.66 27.55 -2.65
C GLN A 148 -11.26 28.85 -1.92
N ASN A 149 -10.61 28.77 -0.75
CA ASN A 149 -10.17 29.94 -0.01
C ASN A 149 -8.70 30.28 -0.38
N PRO A 150 -8.44 31.43 -1.05
CA PRO A 150 -7.11 31.84 -1.47
C PRO A 150 -6.11 31.97 -0.31
N ASP A 151 -6.58 32.37 0.88
CA ASP A 151 -5.72 32.56 2.04
C ASP A 151 -5.24 31.23 2.64
N LEU A 152 -5.90 30.12 2.33
CA LEU A 152 -5.61 28.79 2.90
C LEU A 152 -5.00 27.81 1.88
N ASN A 153 -5.08 28.11 0.59
CA ASN A 153 -4.83 27.09 -0.43
C ASN A 153 -3.39 27.07 -0.99
N TRP A 154 -2.56 28.08 -0.69
CA TRP A 154 -1.23 28.21 -1.28
C TRP A 154 -0.31 27.03 -0.89
N MET A 155 -0.18 26.76 0.40
CA MET A 155 0.59 25.61 0.91
C MET A 155 -0.23 24.85 1.95
N ARG A 156 -0.53 23.57 1.68
CA ARG A 156 -1.39 22.75 2.52
C ARG A 156 -0.65 21.49 2.95
N PHE A 157 -0.76 21.10 4.19
CA PHE A 157 -0.17 19.88 4.73
C PHE A 157 -1.23 19.05 5.46
N TYR A 158 -1.55 17.87 4.91
CA TYR A 158 -2.54 16.95 5.47
C TYR A 158 -1.85 15.73 6.09
N LEU A 159 -2.05 15.55 7.38
CA LEU A 159 -1.66 14.32 8.08
C LEU A 159 -2.90 13.41 8.10
N LYS A 160 -2.77 12.26 7.50
CA LYS A 160 -3.91 11.38 7.22
C LYS A 160 -3.77 10.00 7.87
N SER A 161 -4.90 9.40 8.25
CA SER A 161 -4.99 7.96 8.49
C SER A 161 -4.76 7.16 7.20
N ARG A 162 -4.34 5.91 7.33
CA ARG A 162 -4.32 4.99 6.19
C ARG A 162 -5.73 4.71 5.67
N GLN A 163 -5.84 4.53 4.36
CA GLN A 163 -7.03 4.05 3.65
C GLN A 163 -8.31 4.91 3.80
N ILE A 164 -8.18 6.18 4.14
CA ILE A 164 -9.32 7.10 4.18
C ILE A 164 -9.62 7.79 2.83
N GLY A 165 -9.02 7.32 1.74
CA GLY A 165 -9.33 7.79 0.38
C GLY A 165 -8.83 9.19 0.04
N LEU A 166 -7.81 9.75 0.73
CA LEU A 166 -7.32 11.10 0.39
C LEU A 166 -6.54 11.13 -0.92
N THR A 167 -5.74 10.10 -1.25
CA THR A 167 -5.07 10.00 -2.55
C THR A 167 -6.09 10.00 -3.71
N TYR A 168 -7.22 9.31 -3.53
CA TYR A 168 -8.34 9.31 -4.47
C TYR A 168 -8.97 10.71 -4.59
N TYR A 169 -9.21 11.38 -3.46
CA TYR A 169 -9.74 12.73 -3.45
C TYR A 169 -8.80 13.74 -4.13
N PHE A 170 -7.51 13.73 -3.81
CA PHE A 170 -6.56 14.67 -4.42
C PHE A 170 -6.32 14.41 -5.90
N ALA A 171 -6.44 13.16 -6.36
CA ALA A 171 -6.48 12.86 -7.78
C ALA A 171 -7.71 13.50 -8.47
N TYR A 172 -8.87 13.51 -7.79
CA TYR A 172 -10.06 14.20 -8.30
C TYR A 172 -9.88 15.73 -8.26
N GLU A 173 -9.39 16.28 -7.15
CA GLU A 173 -9.14 17.72 -7.03
C GLU A 173 -8.24 18.24 -8.16
N ALA A 174 -7.18 17.50 -8.45
CA ALA A 174 -6.27 17.82 -9.54
C ALA A 174 -6.93 17.66 -10.91
N PHE A 175 -7.76 16.64 -11.11
CA PHE A 175 -8.51 16.42 -12.35
C PHE A 175 -9.52 17.55 -12.59
N GLU A 176 -10.34 17.88 -11.60
CA GLU A 176 -11.28 19.01 -11.66
C GLU A 176 -10.57 20.32 -11.99
N ASP A 177 -9.46 20.58 -11.32
CA ASP A 177 -8.68 21.80 -11.51
C ASP A 177 -8.10 21.89 -12.93
N ALA A 178 -7.48 20.81 -13.41
CA ALA A 178 -6.93 20.75 -14.78
C ALA A 178 -8.01 20.96 -15.87
N ILE A 179 -9.22 20.42 -15.66
CA ILE A 179 -10.34 20.62 -16.59
C ILE A 179 -10.79 22.10 -16.62
N LEU A 180 -10.96 22.70 -15.43
CA LEU A 180 -11.56 24.03 -15.29
C LEU A 180 -10.58 25.16 -15.59
N THR A 181 -9.29 25.00 -15.28
CA THR A 181 -8.30 26.08 -15.38
C THR A 181 -7.32 25.90 -16.55
N GLY A 182 -7.09 24.66 -17.01
CA GLY A 182 -6.03 24.34 -17.95
C GLY A 182 -4.64 24.28 -17.31
N ASP A 183 -4.54 24.32 -15.99
CA ASP A 183 -3.27 24.32 -15.26
C ASP A 183 -2.68 22.92 -15.10
N ASN A 184 -1.35 22.83 -15.16
CA ASN A 184 -0.63 21.58 -14.97
C ASN A 184 -0.72 21.08 -13.55
N GLN A 185 -0.69 19.75 -13.40
CA GLN A 185 -0.76 19.05 -12.12
C GLN A 185 0.43 18.09 -11.99
N ILE A 186 1.18 18.19 -10.91
CA ILE A 186 2.41 17.43 -10.69
C ILE A 186 2.20 16.54 -9.46
N PHE A 187 2.36 15.23 -9.63
CA PHE A 187 2.31 14.26 -8.55
C PHE A 187 3.69 13.72 -8.29
N LEU A 188 4.17 13.89 -7.07
CA LEU A 188 5.47 13.45 -6.62
C LEU A 188 5.28 12.52 -5.43
N SER A 189 5.86 11.31 -5.49
CA SER A 189 5.77 10.29 -4.45
C SER A 189 7.12 9.62 -4.23
N ALA A 190 7.24 8.88 -3.14
CA ALA A 190 8.46 8.13 -2.81
C ALA A 190 8.84 7.13 -3.92
N SER A 191 7.86 6.54 -4.61
CA SER A 191 8.09 5.65 -5.75
C SER A 191 7.25 6.05 -6.97
N LYS A 192 7.71 5.66 -8.17
CA LYS A 192 6.97 5.92 -9.41
C LYS A 192 5.60 5.21 -9.40
N LYS A 193 5.51 4.03 -8.81
CA LYS A 193 4.27 3.26 -8.73
C LYS A 193 3.21 3.97 -7.88
N GLN A 194 3.61 4.61 -6.78
CA GLN A 194 2.69 5.43 -5.97
C GLN A 194 2.15 6.62 -6.77
N SER A 195 2.99 7.33 -7.52
CA SER A 195 2.50 8.42 -8.40
C SER A 195 1.61 7.90 -9.54
N GLU A 196 1.79 6.67 -10.01
CA GLU A 196 0.92 6.03 -11.01
C GLU A 196 -0.49 5.70 -10.49
N ILE A 197 -0.69 5.62 -9.18
CA ILE A 197 -2.04 5.49 -8.57
C ILE A 197 -2.88 6.73 -8.92
N PHE A 198 -2.33 7.92 -8.83
CA PHE A 198 -3.00 9.14 -9.28
C PHE A 198 -3.40 9.07 -10.75
N LYS A 199 -2.51 8.60 -11.62
CA LYS A 199 -2.79 8.39 -13.05
C LYS A 199 -3.98 7.46 -13.28
N THR A 200 -4.04 6.37 -12.52
CA THR A 200 -5.14 5.40 -12.59
C THR A 200 -6.47 6.06 -12.20
N TYR A 201 -6.49 6.82 -11.13
CA TYR A 201 -7.69 7.53 -10.69
C TYR A 201 -8.12 8.62 -11.67
N ILE A 202 -7.19 9.41 -12.21
CA ILE A 202 -7.48 10.46 -13.20
C ILE A 202 -8.10 9.86 -14.46
N ARG A 203 -7.57 8.75 -14.98
CA ARG A 203 -8.17 8.05 -16.12
C ARG A 203 -9.58 7.57 -15.83
N MET A 204 -9.78 7.04 -14.64
CA MET A 204 -11.09 6.59 -14.20
C MET A 204 -12.10 7.75 -14.10
N PHE A 205 -11.70 8.91 -13.57
CA PHE A 205 -12.57 10.08 -13.51
C PHE A 205 -12.96 10.57 -14.90
N ALA A 206 -11.99 10.69 -15.82
CA ALA A 206 -12.26 11.09 -17.20
C ALA A 206 -13.25 10.13 -17.90
N LEU A 207 -13.10 8.81 -17.65
CA LEU A 207 -13.99 7.81 -18.21
C LEU A 207 -15.38 7.86 -17.58
N LYS A 208 -15.46 8.01 -16.24
CA LYS A 208 -16.76 8.01 -15.53
C LYS A 208 -17.55 9.29 -15.75
N ILE A 209 -16.89 10.44 -15.80
CA ILE A 209 -17.55 11.75 -15.87
C ILE A 209 -17.84 12.15 -17.30
N GLY A 210 -16.88 11.89 -18.23
CA GLY A 210 -16.96 12.39 -19.59
C GLY A 210 -16.85 11.32 -20.67
N GLU A 211 -16.83 10.03 -20.32
CA GLU A 211 -16.60 8.89 -21.24
C GLU A 211 -15.28 9.04 -22.05
N VAL A 212 -14.28 9.77 -21.51
CA VAL A 212 -13.00 10.04 -22.15
C VAL A 212 -11.95 9.02 -21.71
N ASP A 213 -11.40 8.27 -22.67
CA ASP A 213 -10.28 7.36 -22.43
C ASP A 213 -8.94 8.10 -22.61
N LEU A 214 -8.39 8.60 -21.52
CA LEU A 214 -7.14 9.37 -21.53
C LEU A 214 -5.93 8.49 -21.89
N LYS A 215 -5.13 8.95 -22.84
CA LYS A 215 -3.91 8.30 -23.33
C LYS A 215 -2.66 9.09 -22.88
N GLY A 216 -1.65 8.36 -22.49
CA GLY A 216 -0.33 8.86 -22.08
C GLY A 216 0.40 7.80 -21.27
N LYS A 217 1.71 7.66 -21.41
CA LYS A 217 2.49 6.65 -20.67
C LYS A 217 3.07 7.26 -19.39
N ASP A 218 3.89 8.27 -19.54
CA ASP A 218 4.58 8.93 -18.43
C ASP A 218 3.89 10.23 -18.02
N GLU A 219 3.20 10.88 -18.93
CA GLU A 219 2.39 12.07 -18.72
C GLU A 219 1.07 11.98 -19.50
N ILE A 220 0.09 12.79 -19.11
CA ILE A 220 -1.20 12.91 -19.81
C ILE A 220 -1.47 14.38 -20.08
N THR A 221 -1.44 14.78 -21.35
CA THR A 221 -1.81 16.12 -21.79
C THR A 221 -3.24 16.12 -22.30
N LEU A 222 -4.06 17.02 -21.78
CA LEU A 222 -5.47 17.22 -22.15
C LEU A 222 -5.61 18.14 -23.37
N SER A 223 -6.78 18.13 -24.00
CA SER A 223 -7.08 19.00 -25.15
C SER A 223 -7.04 20.50 -24.84
N ASN A 224 -7.25 20.89 -23.57
CA ASN A 224 -7.14 22.27 -23.10
C ASN A 224 -5.71 22.72 -22.75
N GLY A 225 -4.71 21.85 -22.92
CA GLY A 225 -3.29 22.13 -22.68
C GLY A 225 -2.79 21.70 -21.29
N ALA A 226 -3.67 21.45 -20.33
CA ALA A 226 -3.26 20.97 -19.01
C ALA A 226 -2.53 19.62 -19.11
N THR A 227 -1.46 19.44 -18.34
CA THR A 227 -0.68 18.20 -18.32
C THR A 227 -0.56 17.68 -16.90
N PHE A 228 -0.81 16.37 -16.73
CA PHE A 228 -0.54 15.64 -15.51
C PHE A 228 0.83 14.97 -15.60
N TYR A 229 1.71 15.27 -14.66
CA TYR A 229 3.04 14.69 -14.52
C TYR A 229 3.10 13.75 -13.32
N PHE A 230 3.63 12.54 -13.52
CA PHE A 230 3.72 11.51 -12.47
C PHE A 230 5.20 11.20 -12.22
N LEU A 231 5.73 11.77 -11.12
CA LEU A 231 7.16 11.79 -10.83
C LEU A 231 7.49 10.93 -9.59
N SER A 232 8.73 10.46 -9.52
CA SER A 232 9.32 9.84 -8.33
C SER A 232 10.52 10.66 -7.83
N THR A 233 10.96 10.38 -6.61
CA THR A 233 12.10 11.05 -5.97
C THR A 233 13.42 10.89 -6.72
N ASN A 234 13.53 9.89 -7.62
CA ASN A 234 14.70 9.66 -8.46
C ASN A 234 14.72 10.51 -9.74
N SER A 235 13.71 11.34 -9.97
CA SER A 235 13.60 12.16 -11.18
C SER A 235 14.57 13.35 -11.14
N ARG A 236 15.83 13.12 -11.51
CA ARG A 236 16.84 14.20 -11.67
C ARG A 236 16.45 15.28 -12.67
N THR A 237 15.39 15.05 -13.46
CA THR A 237 14.86 15.93 -14.49
C THR A 237 13.70 16.82 -14.02
N ALA A 238 13.42 16.85 -12.72
CA ALA A 238 12.25 17.56 -12.17
C ALA A 238 12.30 19.11 -12.34
N GLN A 239 13.46 19.69 -12.64
CA GLN A 239 13.64 21.15 -12.73
C GLN A 239 12.88 21.86 -13.88
N GLY A 240 12.28 21.12 -14.81
CA GLY A 240 11.55 21.71 -15.95
C GLY A 240 10.02 21.74 -15.82
N TYR A 241 9.47 21.17 -14.75
CA TYR A 241 8.02 21.09 -14.56
C TYR A 241 7.50 22.27 -13.73
N HIS A 242 6.31 22.76 -14.07
CA HIS A 242 5.62 23.81 -13.33
C HIS A 242 4.11 23.59 -13.35
N GLY A 243 3.49 23.77 -12.17
CA GLY A 243 2.07 23.51 -11.97
C GLY A 243 1.72 23.35 -10.47
N HIS A 244 0.49 22.98 -10.21
CA HIS A 244 0.07 22.60 -8.87
C HIS A 244 0.74 21.30 -8.46
N LEU A 245 1.34 21.28 -7.27
CA LEU A 245 2.16 20.18 -6.78
C LEU A 245 1.45 19.41 -5.67
N TYR A 246 1.42 18.08 -5.80
CA TYR A 246 0.96 17.14 -4.79
C TYR A 246 2.10 16.20 -4.43
N VAL A 247 2.52 16.22 -3.16
CA VAL A 247 3.58 15.34 -2.63
C VAL A 247 2.95 14.33 -1.69
N ASP A 248 2.85 13.08 -2.14
CA ASP A 248 2.23 12.00 -1.34
C ASP A 248 3.28 11.22 -0.54
N GLU A 249 2.85 10.73 0.61
CA GLU A 249 3.62 9.96 1.58
C GLU A 249 4.93 10.65 1.99
N VAL A 250 4.84 11.94 2.31
CA VAL A 250 5.95 12.84 2.64
C VAL A 250 6.88 12.29 3.73
N PHE A 251 6.31 11.69 4.80
CA PHE A 251 7.08 11.12 5.91
C PHE A 251 7.71 9.76 5.59
N TRP A 252 7.57 9.29 4.34
CA TRP A 252 8.14 8.04 3.82
C TRP A 252 9.13 8.30 2.69
N ILE A 253 9.45 9.57 2.39
CA ILE A 253 10.40 9.98 1.35
C ILE A 253 11.80 10.06 1.96
N PRO A 254 12.75 9.24 1.52
CA PRO A 254 14.15 9.38 1.91
C PRO A 254 14.69 10.74 1.44
N ARG A 255 15.52 11.40 2.26
CA ARG A 255 16.14 12.70 1.92
C ARG A 255 15.11 13.76 1.51
N PHE A 256 14.05 13.87 2.32
CA PHE A 256 12.94 14.79 2.04
C PHE A 256 13.38 16.22 1.78
N LYS A 257 14.42 16.71 2.51
CA LYS A 257 14.89 18.08 2.35
C LYS A 257 15.38 18.37 0.92
N GLU A 258 16.17 17.47 0.33
CA GLU A 258 16.63 17.60 -1.06
C GLU A 258 15.45 17.63 -2.05
N LEU A 259 14.44 16.82 -1.79
CA LEU A 259 13.24 16.78 -2.60
C LEU A 259 12.40 18.06 -2.45
N ASP A 260 12.26 18.57 -1.22
CA ASP A 260 11.47 19.76 -0.92
C ASP A 260 12.07 21.02 -1.55
N ASP A 261 13.41 21.14 -1.52
CA ASP A 261 14.14 22.21 -2.20
C ASP A 261 13.92 22.14 -3.72
N LEU A 262 13.92 20.94 -4.31
CA LEU A 262 13.62 20.73 -5.72
C LEU A 262 12.15 21.03 -6.04
N ALA A 263 11.23 20.55 -5.21
CA ALA A 263 9.80 20.70 -5.36
C ALA A 263 9.35 22.17 -5.26
N GLY A 264 10.00 22.98 -4.42
CA GLY A 264 9.78 24.42 -4.31
C GLY A 264 9.98 25.15 -5.63
N GLY A 265 10.92 24.69 -6.47
CA GLY A 265 11.12 25.25 -7.81
C GLY A 265 9.97 24.99 -8.79
N MET A 266 9.20 23.91 -8.62
CA MET A 266 8.08 23.55 -9.51
C MET A 266 6.83 24.41 -9.27
N SER A 267 6.65 24.89 -8.04
CA SER A 267 5.50 25.69 -7.60
C SER A 267 5.88 27.10 -7.12
N ILE A 268 6.94 27.67 -7.67
CA ILE A 268 7.48 28.97 -7.25
C ILE A 268 6.57 30.16 -7.56
N HIS A 269 5.68 30.04 -8.54
CA HIS A 269 4.74 31.09 -8.88
C HIS A 269 3.55 31.10 -7.90
N ASP A 270 3.13 32.29 -7.48
CA ASP A 270 2.03 32.49 -6.51
C ASP A 270 0.71 31.80 -6.90
N LYS A 271 0.49 31.54 -8.18
CA LYS A 271 -0.69 30.82 -8.65
C LYS A 271 -0.64 29.32 -8.40
N TRP A 272 0.55 28.74 -8.14
CA TRP A 272 0.71 27.31 -7.95
C TRP A 272 0.56 26.92 -6.49
N ARG A 273 -0.27 25.95 -6.24
CA ARG A 273 -0.47 25.38 -4.91
C ARG A 273 0.48 24.22 -4.66
N THR A 274 0.94 24.09 -3.42
CA THR A 274 1.67 22.91 -2.95
C THR A 274 0.85 22.20 -1.88
N THR A 275 0.60 20.91 -2.09
CA THR A 275 -0.13 20.06 -1.16
C THR A 275 0.72 18.88 -0.74
N TYR A 276 1.08 18.82 0.54
CA TYR A 276 1.73 17.68 1.17
C TYR A 276 0.68 16.80 1.83
N LEU A 277 0.78 15.49 1.66
CA LEU A 277 -0.10 14.53 2.34
C LEU A 277 0.70 13.30 2.76
N SER A 278 0.42 12.77 3.95
CA SER A 278 1.13 11.58 4.45
C SER A 278 0.45 10.95 5.64
N THR A 279 0.68 9.66 5.82
CA THR A 279 0.64 9.05 7.14
C THR A 279 1.90 9.46 7.92
N PRO A 280 1.87 9.56 9.28
CA PRO A 280 3.05 9.89 10.06
C PRO A 280 4.04 8.72 10.11
N SER A 281 5.32 9.04 10.19
CA SER A 281 6.37 8.09 10.56
C SER A 281 6.92 8.40 11.96
N THR A 282 8.13 8.95 12.06
CA THR A 282 8.74 9.33 13.35
C THR A 282 9.01 10.83 13.43
N ILE A 283 9.16 11.34 14.64
CA ILE A 283 9.55 12.74 14.90
C ILE A 283 10.96 13.07 14.40
N ALA A 284 11.80 12.07 14.16
CA ALA A 284 13.14 12.25 13.62
C ALA A 284 13.20 12.40 12.10
N HIS A 285 12.08 12.25 11.40
CA HIS A 285 12.04 12.41 9.95
C HIS A 285 12.25 13.87 9.53
N GLU A 286 12.99 14.11 8.45
CA GLU A 286 13.34 15.46 7.98
C GLU A 286 12.12 16.36 7.72
N ALA A 287 10.99 15.79 7.23
CA ALA A 287 9.76 16.52 7.01
C ALA A 287 9.04 16.96 8.29
N TYR A 288 9.41 16.39 9.46
CA TYR A 288 8.75 16.75 10.72
C TYR A 288 8.93 18.22 11.08
N ALA A 289 10.09 18.80 10.79
CA ALA A 289 10.33 20.22 11.03
C ALA A 289 9.38 21.13 10.23
N LYS A 290 9.07 20.75 8.98
CA LYS A 290 8.08 21.46 8.14
C LYS A 290 6.65 21.27 8.66
N TRP A 291 6.31 20.09 9.16
CA TRP A 291 5.01 19.83 9.78
C TRP A 291 4.84 20.59 11.10
N ALA A 292 5.82 20.51 11.98
CA ALA A 292 5.74 21.11 13.32
C ALA A 292 5.92 22.63 13.33
N GLY A 293 6.52 23.20 12.28
CA GLY A 293 6.91 24.60 12.23
C GLY A 293 8.15 24.88 13.13
N SER A 294 8.60 26.12 13.10
CA SER A 294 9.69 26.54 13.98
C SER A 294 9.20 26.75 15.42
N LYS A 295 10.07 26.62 16.40
CA LYS A 295 9.72 26.93 17.81
C LYS A 295 9.24 28.36 18.02
N LYS A 296 9.60 29.28 17.13
CA LYS A 296 9.17 30.69 17.19
C LYS A 296 7.71 30.86 16.77
N ASP A 297 7.23 29.98 15.87
CA ASP A 297 5.88 30.06 15.32
C ASP A 297 4.83 29.53 16.30
N ASN A 298 5.26 28.78 17.33
CA ASN A 298 4.43 28.23 18.40
C ASN A 298 3.14 27.56 17.88
N ILE A 299 3.28 26.72 16.83
CA ILE A 299 2.15 26.07 16.18
C ILE A 299 1.66 24.89 17.03
N ASP A 300 0.36 24.90 17.36
CA ASP A 300 -0.26 23.74 18.02
C ASP A 300 -0.58 22.66 16.98
N ILE A 301 0.23 21.61 16.95
CA ILE A 301 0.08 20.44 16.06
C ILE A 301 -0.76 19.30 16.68
N SER A 302 -1.47 19.56 17.77
CA SER A 302 -2.36 18.57 18.35
C SER A 302 -3.54 18.26 17.43
N HIS A 303 -4.05 17.03 17.48
CA HIS A 303 -5.26 16.66 16.73
C HIS A 303 -6.44 17.58 17.06
N LYS A 304 -6.59 17.99 18.33
CA LYS A 304 -7.65 18.90 18.75
C LYS A 304 -7.60 20.25 18.02
N ALA A 305 -6.41 20.79 17.82
CA ALA A 305 -6.22 22.08 17.12
C ALA A 305 -6.38 21.91 15.59
N LEU A 306 -5.96 20.76 15.03
CA LEU A 306 -5.87 20.57 13.60
C LEU A 306 -6.96 19.68 12.98
N LYS A 307 -7.91 19.16 13.75
CA LYS A 307 -9.05 18.37 13.22
C LYS A 307 -9.84 19.14 12.16
N GLY A 308 -10.15 20.43 12.41
CA GLY A 308 -10.85 21.31 11.48
C GLY A 308 -9.93 22.01 10.47
N GLY A 309 -8.64 21.84 10.61
CA GLY A 309 -7.61 22.56 9.88
C GLY A 309 -7.33 23.94 10.47
N SER A 310 -6.09 24.40 10.33
CA SER A 310 -5.62 25.69 10.81
C SER A 310 -4.47 26.22 9.96
N LEU A 311 -4.47 27.53 9.71
CA LEU A 311 -3.34 28.23 9.09
C LEU A 311 -2.31 28.57 10.18
N GLY A 312 -1.09 28.06 10.01
CA GLY A 312 0.03 28.39 10.90
C GLY A 312 0.61 29.77 10.62
N ALA A 313 1.34 30.32 11.62
CA ALA A 313 2.05 31.59 11.47
C ALA A 313 3.10 31.57 10.35
N ASP A 314 3.56 30.37 9.94
CA ASP A 314 4.46 30.11 8.81
C ASP A 314 3.75 30.07 7.44
N GLY A 315 2.44 30.37 7.39
CA GLY A 315 1.64 30.38 6.16
C GLY A 315 1.26 28.99 5.64
N ILE A 316 1.52 27.91 6.38
CA ILE A 316 1.15 26.56 5.98
C ILE A 316 -0.19 26.19 6.63
N TYR A 317 -1.18 25.87 5.80
CA TYR A 317 -2.43 25.28 6.29
C TYR A 317 -2.18 23.81 6.67
N ARG A 318 -2.58 23.43 7.87
CA ARG A 318 -2.42 22.06 8.39
C ARG A 318 -3.75 21.47 8.80
N GLN A 319 -3.93 20.21 8.50
CA GLN A 319 -5.09 19.45 8.96
C GLN A 319 -4.70 18.01 9.30
N ILE A 320 -5.28 17.48 10.40
CA ILE A 320 -5.17 16.05 10.76
C ILE A 320 -6.52 15.39 10.52
N ILE A 321 -6.52 14.29 9.81
CA ILE A 321 -7.71 13.48 9.53
C ILE A 321 -7.45 12.05 9.96
N THR A 322 -7.96 11.67 11.12
CA THR A 322 -7.84 10.33 11.67
C THR A 322 -8.91 9.39 11.11
N VAL A 323 -8.81 8.09 11.40
CA VAL A 323 -9.89 7.15 11.09
C VAL A 323 -11.18 7.48 11.82
N ASP A 324 -11.07 7.99 13.07
CA ASP A 324 -12.22 8.40 13.87
C ASP A 324 -12.94 9.58 13.18
N ASP A 325 -12.20 10.57 12.66
CA ASP A 325 -12.74 11.71 11.91
C ASP A 325 -13.37 11.26 10.58
N ALA A 326 -12.76 10.29 9.90
CA ALA A 326 -13.32 9.76 8.66
C ALA A 326 -14.65 9.05 8.89
N ILE A 327 -14.78 8.27 9.97
CA ILE A 327 -16.04 7.61 10.36
C ILE A 327 -17.09 8.66 10.71
N GLU A 328 -16.75 9.65 11.52
CA GLU A 328 -17.65 10.77 11.87
C GLU A 328 -18.08 11.54 10.61
N GLY A 329 -17.18 11.68 9.63
CA GLY A 329 -17.45 12.30 8.34
C GLY A 329 -18.15 11.40 7.32
N GLY A 330 -18.65 10.23 7.71
CA GLY A 330 -19.52 9.37 6.89
C GLY A 330 -18.85 8.16 6.24
N ALA A 331 -17.57 7.85 6.51
CA ALA A 331 -16.90 6.67 6.00
C ALA A 331 -17.38 5.40 6.71
N THR A 332 -18.49 4.83 6.26
CA THR A 332 -19.19 3.68 6.89
C THR A 332 -18.51 2.33 6.68
N PHE A 333 -17.49 2.26 5.82
CA PHE A 333 -16.77 1.02 5.50
C PHE A 333 -15.73 0.62 6.55
N PHE A 334 -15.45 1.47 7.55
CA PHE A 334 -14.59 1.13 8.67
C PHE A 334 -15.37 0.47 9.80
N ASN A 335 -14.81 -0.62 10.34
CA ASN A 335 -15.28 -1.23 11.57
C ASN A 335 -14.16 -1.17 12.61
N MET A 336 -14.33 -0.34 13.64
CA MET A 336 -13.31 -0.08 14.65
C MET A 336 -12.90 -1.33 15.43
N ASP A 337 -13.82 -2.27 15.69
CA ASP A 337 -13.50 -3.50 16.41
C ASP A 337 -12.62 -4.42 15.55
N LYS A 338 -12.90 -4.49 14.23
CA LYS A 338 -12.04 -5.22 13.30
C LYS A 338 -10.67 -4.55 13.15
N LEU A 339 -10.62 -3.21 13.11
CA LEU A 339 -9.36 -2.47 13.02
C LEU A 339 -8.50 -2.67 14.28
N LYS A 340 -9.11 -2.63 15.49
CA LYS A 340 -8.40 -2.92 16.74
C LYS A 340 -7.89 -4.37 16.80
N LYS A 341 -8.63 -5.33 16.26
CA LYS A 341 -8.17 -6.71 16.12
C LYS A 341 -7.03 -6.83 15.11
N ARG A 342 -7.08 -6.09 14.01
CA ARG A 342 -6.04 -6.10 12.97
C ARG A 342 -4.76 -5.38 13.41
N TYR A 343 -4.88 -4.35 14.23
CA TYR A 343 -3.77 -3.56 14.78
C TYR A 343 -3.90 -3.51 16.31
N PRO A 344 -3.62 -4.62 17.00
CA PRO A 344 -3.81 -4.71 18.46
C PRO A 344 -2.75 -3.92 19.24
N ASP A 345 -1.59 -3.64 18.66
CA ASP A 345 -0.59 -2.75 19.24
C ASP A 345 -1.10 -1.30 19.25
N PRO A 346 -1.29 -0.68 20.44
CA PRO A 346 -1.83 0.68 20.52
C PRO A 346 -0.95 1.73 19.84
N GLU A 347 0.38 1.56 19.84
CA GLU A 347 1.31 2.51 19.22
C GLU A 347 1.23 2.43 17.71
N VAL A 348 1.13 1.23 17.13
CA VAL A 348 0.91 1.00 15.70
C VAL A 348 -0.47 1.52 15.29
N PHE A 349 -1.51 1.19 16.07
CA PHE A 349 -2.87 1.66 15.82
C PHE A 349 -2.93 3.19 15.79
N ASP A 350 -2.33 3.83 16.80
CA ASP A 350 -2.31 5.28 16.92
C ASP A 350 -1.48 5.93 15.81
N ASN A 351 -0.37 5.31 15.40
CA ASN A 351 0.44 5.82 14.28
C ASN A 351 -0.33 5.70 12.96
N LEU A 352 -0.77 4.51 12.58
CA LEU A 352 -1.37 4.25 11.26
C LEU A 352 -2.76 4.87 11.09
N LEU A 353 -3.55 4.91 12.16
CA LEU A 353 -4.97 5.24 12.09
C LEU A 353 -5.33 6.53 12.80
N ARG A 354 -4.59 6.95 13.84
CA ARG A 354 -4.83 8.17 14.60
C ARG A 354 -3.79 9.25 14.40
N CYS A 355 -2.92 9.05 13.40
CA CYS A 355 -1.96 10.06 12.97
C CYS A 355 -0.96 10.50 14.04
N LYS A 356 -0.56 9.63 14.98
CA LYS A 356 0.46 9.93 15.98
C LYS A 356 1.84 9.57 15.47
N PHE A 357 2.78 10.49 15.60
CA PHE A 357 4.18 10.22 15.28
C PHE A 357 4.82 9.26 16.30
N LEU A 358 5.68 8.38 15.80
CA LEU A 358 6.49 7.51 16.65
C LEU A 358 7.69 8.28 17.22
N ASP A 359 8.02 8.01 18.49
CA ASP A 359 9.27 8.47 19.10
C ASP A 359 10.35 7.40 18.92
N ASP A 360 11.24 7.60 17.96
CA ASP A 360 12.36 6.69 17.71
C ASP A 360 13.62 6.98 18.52
N SER A 361 13.57 7.89 19.48
CA SER A 361 14.72 8.20 20.35
C SER A 361 15.24 6.97 21.08
N LYS A 362 14.32 6.06 21.48
CA LYS A 362 14.61 4.79 22.14
C LYS A 362 14.60 3.59 21.17
N ALA A 363 14.34 3.80 19.89
CA ALA A 363 14.27 2.73 18.90
C ALA A 363 15.67 2.11 18.70
N VAL A 364 15.69 0.78 18.58
CA VAL A 364 16.90 -0.01 18.30
C VAL A 364 17.40 0.27 16.88
N PHE A 365 16.48 0.38 15.94
CA PHE A 365 16.74 0.70 14.54
C PHE A 365 16.29 2.12 14.24
N LYS A 366 17.20 2.94 13.70
CA LYS A 366 16.90 4.34 13.40
C LYS A 366 16.18 4.47 12.06
N LEU A 367 15.10 5.25 12.03
CA LEU A 367 14.33 5.49 10.81
C LEU A 367 15.21 5.89 9.63
N LYS A 368 16.17 6.82 9.83
CA LYS A 368 17.07 7.29 8.76
C LYS A 368 17.85 6.14 8.10
N ALA A 369 18.33 5.18 8.88
CA ALA A 369 19.07 4.02 8.36
C ALA A 369 18.13 3.06 7.60
N LEU A 370 16.92 2.82 8.13
CA LEU A 370 15.91 1.99 7.47
C LEU A 370 15.44 2.62 6.15
N MET A 371 15.22 3.93 6.13
CA MET A 371 14.83 4.65 4.92
C MET A 371 15.93 4.62 3.84
N ALA A 372 17.21 4.62 4.24
CA ALA A 372 18.32 4.46 3.30
C ALA A 372 18.39 3.06 2.65
N CYS A 373 17.72 2.06 3.23
CA CYS A 373 17.60 0.71 2.67
C CYS A 373 16.50 0.58 1.59
N LYS A 374 15.61 1.57 1.47
CA LYS A 374 14.56 1.60 0.46
C LYS A 374 15.15 1.94 -0.91
N VAL A 375 14.85 1.12 -1.91
CA VAL A 375 15.34 1.29 -3.29
C VAL A 375 14.18 1.10 -4.29
N GLU A 376 14.34 1.61 -5.50
CA GLU A 376 13.46 1.22 -6.62
C GLU A 376 13.87 -0.18 -7.10
N SER A 377 13.17 -1.21 -6.66
CA SER A 377 13.53 -2.60 -7.00
C SER A 377 13.46 -2.89 -8.50
N LYS A 378 12.70 -2.11 -9.26
CA LYS A 378 12.63 -2.17 -10.74
C LYS A 378 13.95 -1.78 -11.42
N ASP A 379 14.84 -1.08 -10.72
CA ASP A 379 16.17 -0.74 -11.24
C ASP A 379 17.15 -1.93 -11.18
N TRP A 380 16.78 -3.03 -10.52
CA TRP A 380 17.57 -4.26 -10.49
C TRP A 380 17.44 -4.98 -11.84
N LYS A 381 18.45 -4.82 -12.70
CA LYS A 381 18.45 -5.35 -14.07
C LYS A 381 18.45 -6.88 -14.16
N ASP A 382 18.87 -7.54 -13.10
CA ASP A 382 18.95 -8.99 -12.95
C ASP A 382 17.71 -9.60 -12.29
N VAL A 383 16.67 -8.80 -12.01
CA VAL A 383 15.40 -9.24 -11.42
C VAL A 383 14.25 -8.87 -12.35
N ASN A 384 13.45 -9.87 -12.73
CA ASN A 384 12.23 -9.67 -13.51
C ASN A 384 11.01 -10.09 -12.68
N PHE A 385 10.39 -9.14 -11.99
CA PHE A 385 9.25 -9.39 -11.10
C PHE A 385 7.99 -9.92 -11.81
N ASP A 386 7.91 -9.80 -13.14
CA ASP A 386 6.78 -10.33 -13.93
C ASP A 386 6.99 -11.82 -14.29
N ALA A 387 8.21 -12.36 -14.10
CA ALA A 387 8.50 -13.75 -14.39
C ALA A 387 8.09 -14.68 -13.23
N TYR A 388 7.73 -15.93 -13.54
CA TYR A 388 7.48 -16.96 -12.51
C TYR A 388 8.69 -17.18 -11.59
N ARG A 389 9.91 -17.09 -12.15
CA ARG A 389 11.20 -17.08 -11.42
C ARG A 389 11.83 -15.71 -11.55
N PRO A 390 11.54 -14.75 -10.66
CA PRO A 390 11.99 -13.37 -10.80
C PRO A 390 13.50 -13.20 -10.91
N VAL A 391 14.26 -14.05 -10.24
CA VAL A 391 15.73 -14.03 -10.19
C VAL A 391 16.37 -15.16 -11.02
N GLY A 392 15.58 -15.81 -11.88
CA GLY A 392 16.06 -16.96 -12.68
C GLY A 392 16.56 -18.09 -11.77
N ASN A 393 17.82 -18.52 -11.98
CA ASN A 393 18.44 -19.61 -11.20
C ASN A 393 19.47 -19.09 -10.17
N HIS A 394 19.46 -17.79 -9.87
CA HIS A 394 20.32 -17.25 -8.82
C HIS A 394 19.96 -17.85 -7.46
N PRO A 395 20.94 -18.15 -6.61
CA PRO A 395 20.68 -18.63 -5.26
C PRO A 395 19.90 -17.59 -4.46
N VAL A 396 18.92 -18.05 -3.69
CA VAL A 396 18.18 -17.21 -2.74
C VAL A 396 18.19 -17.85 -1.36
N TRP A 397 18.08 -17.00 -0.36
CA TRP A 397 17.91 -17.39 1.04
C TRP A 397 16.50 -17.06 1.50
N ILE A 398 15.98 -17.88 2.42
CA ILE A 398 14.68 -17.69 3.05
C ILE A 398 14.89 -17.46 4.54
N GLY A 399 14.26 -16.39 5.04
CA GLY A 399 14.05 -16.17 6.46
C GLY A 399 12.59 -16.35 6.82
N TYR A 400 12.32 -17.08 7.89
CA TYR A 400 10.96 -17.38 8.29
C TYR A 400 10.75 -17.18 9.79
N ASP A 401 9.67 -16.49 10.12
CA ASP A 401 9.17 -16.32 11.48
C ASP A 401 7.77 -16.96 11.56
N PRO A 402 7.65 -18.20 12.08
CA PRO A 402 6.39 -18.94 12.13
C PRO A 402 5.44 -18.39 13.18
N SER A 403 4.15 -18.58 12.98
CA SER A 403 3.12 -18.21 13.95
C SER A 403 2.22 -19.38 14.32
N GLY A 404 1.54 -19.24 15.48
CA GLY A 404 0.47 -20.13 15.89
C GLY A 404 -0.88 -19.74 15.30
N GLU A 405 -1.92 -20.50 15.66
CA GLU A 405 -3.29 -20.17 15.30
C GLU A 405 -3.67 -18.81 15.91
N GLY A 406 -4.05 -17.87 15.05
CA GLY A 406 -4.47 -16.52 15.44
C GLY A 406 -3.43 -15.42 15.22
N ASP A 407 -2.15 -15.77 15.06
CA ASP A 407 -1.05 -14.83 14.79
C ASP A 407 -0.67 -14.80 13.31
N GLU A 408 0.19 -13.86 12.93
CA GLU A 408 0.71 -13.71 11.57
C GLU A 408 2.12 -14.29 11.48
N ALA A 409 2.38 -15.13 10.46
CA ALA A 409 3.72 -15.60 10.10
C ALA A 409 4.29 -14.79 8.95
N ALA A 410 5.60 -14.60 8.91
CA ALA A 410 6.28 -13.87 7.86
C ALA A 410 7.37 -14.72 7.18
N VAL A 411 7.35 -14.75 5.85
CA VAL A 411 8.39 -15.37 5.01
C VAL A 411 9.04 -14.30 4.16
N ILE A 412 10.36 -14.27 4.14
CA ILE A 412 11.16 -13.36 3.32
C ILE A 412 12.07 -14.17 2.40
N VAL A 413 12.05 -13.83 1.13
CA VAL A 413 13.00 -14.37 0.13
C VAL A 413 13.97 -13.26 -0.27
N ALA A 414 15.26 -13.52 -0.20
CA ALA A 414 16.29 -12.55 -0.58
C ALA A 414 17.39 -13.15 -1.45
N LEU A 415 17.94 -12.32 -2.33
CA LEU A 415 19.23 -12.57 -2.94
C LEU A 415 20.32 -12.28 -1.89
N PRO A 416 21.17 -13.26 -1.56
CA PRO A 416 22.30 -13.03 -0.67
C PRO A 416 23.35 -12.11 -1.31
N PRO A 417 24.29 -11.56 -0.52
CA PRO A 417 25.41 -10.79 -1.04
C PRO A 417 26.19 -11.56 -2.09
N ALA A 418 26.36 -11.00 -3.28
CA ALA A 418 27.14 -11.61 -4.34
C ALA A 418 28.66 -11.64 -4.03
N ARG A 419 29.12 -10.79 -3.11
CA ARG A 419 30.47 -10.70 -2.58
C ARG A 419 30.40 -10.28 -1.12
N PRO A 420 31.40 -10.65 -0.28
CA PRO A 420 31.45 -10.16 1.10
C PRO A 420 31.25 -8.64 1.16
N GLY A 421 30.38 -8.17 2.06
CA GLY A 421 30.08 -6.74 2.23
C GLY A 421 29.09 -6.14 1.23
N SER A 422 28.66 -6.84 0.18
CA SER A 422 27.58 -6.35 -0.69
C SER A 422 26.20 -6.49 -0.05
N ALA A 423 25.18 -5.93 -0.68
CA ALA A 423 23.85 -5.85 -0.08
C ALA A 423 23.03 -7.15 -0.26
N PHE A 424 22.24 -7.46 0.75
CA PHE A 424 21.09 -8.35 0.63
C PHE A 424 19.97 -7.61 -0.10
N ARG A 425 19.30 -8.28 -1.06
CA ARG A 425 18.17 -7.70 -1.80
C ARG A 425 16.91 -8.54 -1.55
N LEU A 426 15.94 -7.97 -0.85
CA LEU A 426 14.68 -8.66 -0.56
C LEU A 426 13.83 -8.68 -1.84
N VAL A 427 13.52 -9.87 -2.36
CA VAL A 427 12.81 -10.04 -3.63
C VAL A 427 11.35 -10.43 -3.45
N GLU A 428 11.01 -11.08 -2.34
CA GLU A 428 9.62 -11.45 -2.04
C GLU A 428 9.36 -11.43 -0.53
N LYS A 429 8.15 -11.04 -0.17
CA LYS A 429 7.64 -10.97 1.18
C LYS A 429 6.25 -11.57 1.22
N ILE A 430 6.03 -12.56 2.07
CA ILE A 430 4.74 -13.25 2.24
C ILE A 430 4.32 -13.15 3.70
N ARG A 431 3.06 -12.81 3.91
CA ARG A 431 2.40 -12.80 5.22
C ARG A 431 1.32 -13.87 5.23
N LEU A 432 1.34 -14.74 6.24
CA LEU A 432 0.41 -15.84 6.41
C LEU A 432 -0.40 -15.58 7.69
N GLN A 433 -1.72 -15.46 7.59
CA GLN A 433 -2.59 -15.18 8.74
C GLN A 433 -3.35 -16.42 9.18
N SER A 434 -3.21 -16.80 10.45
CA SER A 434 -4.00 -17.87 11.10
C SER A 434 -3.99 -19.20 10.35
N GLU A 435 -2.89 -19.52 9.67
CA GLU A 435 -2.78 -20.71 8.82
C GLU A 435 -2.26 -21.94 9.60
N SER A 436 -2.70 -23.12 9.20
CA SER A 436 -2.21 -24.37 9.78
C SER A 436 -0.71 -24.56 9.53
N TYR A 437 -0.02 -25.29 10.41
CA TYR A 437 1.41 -25.61 10.26
C TYR A 437 1.72 -26.29 8.93
N GLN A 438 0.83 -27.18 8.47
CA GLN A 438 0.98 -27.81 7.17
C GLN A 438 0.93 -26.80 6.03
N TYR A 439 -0.04 -25.89 6.04
CA TYR A 439 -0.15 -24.86 5.01
C TYR A 439 1.09 -23.95 5.00
N GLN A 440 1.60 -23.57 6.19
CA GLN A 440 2.83 -22.78 6.30
C GLN A 440 4.02 -23.52 5.66
N ALA A 441 4.20 -24.82 5.94
CA ALA A 441 5.25 -25.63 5.34
C ALA A 441 5.07 -25.79 3.82
N ASP A 442 3.85 -26.01 3.34
CA ASP A 442 3.54 -26.13 1.91
C ASP A 442 3.89 -24.84 1.15
N ARG A 443 3.64 -23.66 1.78
CA ARG A 443 4.05 -22.38 1.16
C ARG A 443 5.56 -22.24 1.03
N ILE A 444 6.34 -22.70 2.01
CA ILE A 444 7.81 -22.72 1.92
C ILE A 444 8.25 -23.70 0.83
N LYS A 445 7.59 -24.87 0.72
CA LYS A 445 7.87 -25.85 -0.33
C LYS A 445 7.63 -25.27 -1.72
N GLU A 446 6.53 -24.57 -1.94
CA GLU A 446 6.25 -23.87 -3.20
C GLU A 446 7.35 -22.87 -3.55
N LEU A 447 7.90 -22.16 -2.55
CA LEU A 447 9.04 -21.27 -2.78
C LEU A 447 10.30 -22.02 -3.17
N CYS A 448 10.58 -23.18 -2.57
CA CYS A 448 11.70 -24.04 -2.96
C CYS A 448 11.56 -24.60 -4.38
N GLU A 449 10.35 -24.85 -4.85
CA GLU A 449 10.08 -25.26 -6.24
C GLU A 449 10.23 -24.11 -7.23
N ARG A 450 9.88 -22.90 -6.79
CA ARG A 450 9.89 -21.69 -7.61
C ARG A 450 11.26 -21.01 -7.67
N PHE A 451 12.02 -21.01 -6.60
CA PHE A 451 13.35 -20.40 -6.50
C PHE A 451 14.44 -21.46 -6.34
N ASN A 452 15.67 -21.08 -6.64
CA ASN A 452 16.85 -21.87 -6.28
C ASN A 452 17.23 -21.54 -4.81
N VAL A 453 16.48 -22.10 -3.85
CA VAL A 453 16.69 -21.86 -2.42
C VAL A 453 17.91 -22.66 -1.96
N THR A 454 18.93 -21.97 -1.46
CA THR A 454 20.16 -22.59 -0.95
C THR A 454 20.22 -22.64 0.57
N GLU A 455 19.58 -21.69 1.25
CA GLU A 455 19.55 -21.61 2.71
C GLU A 455 18.15 -21.22 3.20
N ILE A 456 17.74 -21.81 4.31
CA ILE A 456 16.52 -21.43 5.06
C ILE A 456 16.89 -21.31 6.54
N ALA A 457 16.57 -20.17 7.14
CA ALA A 457 16.66 -19.96 8.58
C ALA A 457 15.28 -19.64 9.18
N MET A 458 14.91 -20.30 10.25
CA MET A 458 13.64 -20.08 10.91
C MET A 458 13.72 -20.17 12.43
N ASP A 459 12.84 -19.42 13.11
CA ASP A 459 12.61 -19.62 14.55
C ASP A 459 11.93 -20.97 14.78
N THR A 460 12.52 -21.77 15.68
CA THR A 460 11.99 -23.06 16.10
C THR A 460 11.61 -23.06 17.58
N THR A 461 11.48 -21.89 18.18
CA THR A 461 11.08 -21.76 19.59
C THR A 461 9.60 -22.08 19.75
N GLY A 462 9.26 -23.12 20.50
CA GLY A 462 7.87 -23.48 20.81
C GLY A 462 7.04 -23.81 19.57
N ILE A 463 6.25 -22.85 19.09
CA ILE A 463 5.33 -23.00 17.93
C ILE A 463 6.07 -23.26 16.62
N GLY A 464 7.30 -22.81 16.48
CA GLY A 464 8.11 -23.04 15.27
C GLY A 464 8.60 -24.46 15.09
N ASP A 465 8.65 -25.28 16.14
CA ASP A 465 9.16 -26.64 16.07
C ASP A 465 8.32 -27.58 15.18
N PRO A 466 6.99 -27.64 15.26
CA PRO A 466 6.17 -28.43 14.35
C PRO A 466 6.36 -28.05 12.87
N VAL A 467 6.39 -26.76 12.54
CA VAL A 467 6.60 -26.30 11.16
C VAL A 467 8.00 -26.69 10.69
N SER A 468 9.01 -26.53 11.56
CA SER A 468 10.41 -26.88 11.22
C SER A 468 10.57 -28.35 10.86
N THR A 469 9.84 -29.23 11.55
CA THR A 469 9.84 -30.67 11.26
C THR A 469 9.31 -30.93 9.86
N LEU A 470 8.19 -30.34 9.50
CA LEU A 470 7.59 -30.45 8.15
C LEU A 470 8.50 -29.86 7.06
N VAL A 471 9.17 -28.75 7.34
CA VAL A 471 10.13 -28.14 6.39
C VAL A 471 11.36 -29.01 6.20
N GLN A 472 11.88 -29.64 7.27
CA GLN A 472 13.04 -30.55 7.19
C GLN A 472 12.80 -31.77 6.30
N ASP A 473 11.55 -32.24 6.16
CA ASP A 473 11.23 -33.37 5.30
C ASP A 473 11.59 -33.12 3.82
N PHE A 474 11.52 -31.87 3.36
CA PHE A 474 11.88 -31.52 1.99
C PHE A 474 13.12 -30.61 1.87
N PHE A 475 13.55 -29.97 2.96
CA PHE A 475 14.75 -29.15 3.04
C PHE A 475 15.59 -29.52 4.27
N PRO A 476 16.38 -30.61 4.21
CA PRO A 476 17.17 -31.11 5.35
C PRO A 476 18.22 -30.11 5.88
N GLY A 477 18.69 -29.17 5.04
CA GLY A 477 19.65 -28.12 5.41
C GLY A 477 19.08 -26.94 6.18
N LEU A 478 17.87 -27.08 6.77
CA LEU A 478 17.23 -26.02 7.52
C LEU A 478 18.07 -25.57 8.73
N THR A 479 18.38 -24.27 8.81
CA THR A 479 18.99 -23.65 9.99
C THR A 479 17.93 -23.32 11.03
N LYS A 480 17.92 -24.06 12.14
CA LYS A 480 17.01 -23.86 13.26
C LYS A 480 17.55 -22.83 14.25
N ILE A 481 16.76 -21.79 14.52
CA ILE A 481 17.11 -20.74 15.47
C ILE A 481 16.23 -20.88 16.70
N ILE A 482 16.85 -21.06 17.87
CA ILE A 482 16.14 -21.06 19.14
C ILE A 482 16.30 -19.68 19.79
N TYR A 483 15.21 -18.98 20.00
CA TYR A 483 15.21 -17.63 20.57
C TYR A 483 15.50 -17.64 22.07
N SER A 484 16.76 -17.47 22.41
CA SER A 484 17.21 -17.09 23.74
C SER A 484 17.43 -15.57 23.82
N ILE A 485 17.68 -15.04 25.03
CA ILE A 485 18.08 -13.63 25.21
C ILE A 485 19.32 -13.30 24.38
N ASN A 486 20.30 -14.19 24.38
CA ASN A 486 21.55 -13.99 23.65
C ASN A 486 21.34 -14.09 22.14
N THR A 487 20.60 -15.10 21.68
CA THR A 487 20.28 -15.26 20.25
C THR A 487 19.56 -14.05 19.71
N LYS A 488 18.51 -13.58 20.39
CA LYS A 488 17.80 -12.35 19.99
C LYS A 488 18.70 -11.12 19.93
N SER A 489 19.63 -10.99 20.90
CA SER A 489 20.58 -9.89 20.89
C SER A 489 21.53 -9.94 19.69
N ASN A 490 22.02 -11.13 19.36
CA ASN A 490 22.91 -11.33 18.20
C ASN A 490 22.21 -11.04 16.89
N LEU A 491 20.95 -11.51 16.72
CA LEU A 491 20.11 -11.22 15.55
C LEU A 491 19.92 -9.71 15.36
N VAL A 492 19.58 -9.01 16.46
CA VAL A 492 19.39 -7.56 16.43
C VAL A 492 20.68 -6.81 16.11
N TYR A 493 21.80 -7.22 16.69
CA TYR A 493 23.10 -6.56 16.42
C TYR A 493 23.55 -6.79 14.98
N LYS A 494 23.38 -8.00 14.44
CA LYS A 494 23.66 -8.31 13.03
C LYS A 494 22.81 -7.47 12.10
N ALA A 495 21.49 -7.45 12.30
CA ALA A 495 20.59 -6.65 11.49
C ALA A 495 20.92 -5.14 11.57
N ARG A 496 21.25 -4.65 12.77
CA ARG A 496 21.65 -3.25 12.96
C ARG A 496 22.92 -2.91 12.19
N GLU A 497 23.92 -3.80 12.21
CA GLU A 497 25.15 -3.65 11.42
C GLU A 497 24.82 -3.59 9.93
N VAL A 498 24.09 -4.57 9.39
CA VAL A 498 23.72 -4.64 7.97
C VAL A 498 22.92 -3.40 7.53
N ILE A 499 21.92 -2.97 8.33
CA ILE A 499 21.08 -1.81 8.02
C ILE A 499 21.89 -0.51 8.10
N THR A 500 22.70 -0.32 9.13
CA THR A 500 23.49 0.92 9.31
C THR A 500 24.51 1.11 8.18
N ASN A 501 25.06 0.01 7.67
CA ASN A 501 26.02 0.00 6.55
C ASN A 501 25.33 0.03 5.17
N GLY A 502 24.00 0.16 5.11
CA GLY A 502 23.23 0.19 3.84
C GLY A 502 23.27 -1.13 3.06
N ARG A 503 23.55 -2.25 3.74
CA ARG A 503 23.67 -3.57 3.13
C ARG A 503 22.35 -4.33 3.02
N LEU A 504 21.23 -3.76 3.48
CA LEU A 504 19.89 -4.28 3.24
C LEU A 504 19.22 -3.42 2.16
N GLN A 505 18.62 -4.03 1.16
CA GLN A 505 17.84 -3.34 0.14
C GLN A 505 16.48 -4.00 -0.02
N PHE A 506 15.43 -3.20 -0.03
CA PHE A 506 14.06 -3.64 -0.26
C PHE A 506 13.28 -2.56 -1.02
N ASP A 507 12.17 -2.98 -1.64
CA ASP A 507 11.34 -2.10 -2.45
C ASP A 507 10.85 -0.87 -1.68
N GLY A 508 10.90 0.29 -2.31
CA GLY A 508 10.49 1.56 -1.73
C GLY A 508 9.04 1.60 -1.23
N GLU A 509 8.19 0.68 -1.67
CA GLU A 509 6.79 0.56 -1.23
C GLU A 509 6.61 -0.30 0.04
N TRP A 510 7.65 -0.97 0.51
CA TRP A 510 7.56 -1.86 1.66
C TRP A 510 7.72 -1.10 2.99
N ASP A 511 6.80 -0.16 3.25
CA ASP A 511 6.77 0.60 4.51
C ASP A 511 6.56 -0.28 5.74
N ASP A 512 5.87 -1.40 5.57
CA ASP A 512 5.65 -2.40 6.62
C ASP A 512 6.95 -3.04 7.12
N VAL A 513 7.98 -3.16 6.26
CA VAL A 513 9.33 -3.58 6.68
C VAL A 513 9.92 -2.54 7.64
N VAL A 514 9.83 -1.26 7.28
CA VAL A 514 10.31 -0.16 8.13
C VAL A 514 9.56 -0.15 9.47
N HIS A 515 8.23 -0.25 9.43
CA HIS A 515 7.40 -0.33 10.63
C HIS A 515 7.78 -1.51 11.53
N SER A 516 7.96 -2.69 10.95
CA SER A 516 8.30 -3.90 11.68
C SER A 516 9.62 -3.75 12.46
N PHE A 517 10.65 -3.14 11.86
CA PHE A 517 11.90 -2.84 12.55
C PHE A 517 11.76 -1.76 13.64
N LEU A 518 10.93 -0.74 13.41
CA LEU A 518 10.70 0.32 14.41
C LEU A 518 9.98 -0.19 15.67
N MET A 519 9.24 -1.29 15.55
CA MET A 519 8.57 -1.94 16.69
C MET A 519 9.52 -2.70 17.60
N ILE A 520 10.74 -2.99 17.17
CA ILE A 520 11.74 -3.68 17.99
C ILE A 520 12.33 -2.70 19.01
N LYS A 521 12.07 -2.98 20.29
CA LYS A 521 12.50 -2.17 21.41
C LYS A 521 13.38 -2.98 22.37
N ARG A 522 14.18 -2.29 23.17
CA ARG A 522 14.87 -2.88 24.29
C ARG A 522 13.88 -3.06 25.42
N VAL A 523 13.69 -4.30 25.84
CA VAL A 523 12.78 -4.67 26.96
C VAL A 523 13.58 -5.27 28.09
N THR A 524 13.17 -5.02 29.35
CA THR A 524 13.76 -5.62 30.54
C THR A 524 12.89 -6.80 30.95
N THR A 525 13.49 -7.98 31.06
CA THR A 525 12.79 -9.17 31.54
C THR A 525 12.43 -9.04 33.03
N GLY A 526 11.49 -9.83 33.51
CA GLY A 526 11.15 -9.88 34.94
C GLY A 526 12.32 -10.24 35.86
N THR A 527 13.41 -10.78 35.31
CA THR A 527 14.67 -11.08 36.01
C THR A 527 15.69 -9.93 35.93
N GLY A 528 15.32 -8.76 35.41
CA GLY A 528 16.19 -7.59 35.29
C GLY A 528 17.18 -7.62 34.12
N LYS A 529 17.19 -8.67 33.29
CA LYS A 529 18.05 -8.75 32.10
C LYS A 529 17.43 -7.97 30.93
N SER A 530 18.24 -7.22 30.21
CA SER A 530 17.82 -6.56 28.96
C SER A 530 17.80 -7.56 27.81
N THR A 531 16.75 -7.51 27.02
CA THR A 531 16.60 -8.25 25.75
C THR A 531 15.96 -7.36 24.72
N PHE A 532 15.75 -7.88 23.52
CA PHE A 532 15.04 -7.19 22.45
C PHE A 532 13.74 -7.93 22.12
N GLY A 533 12.69 -7.18 21.82
CA GLY A 533 11.39 -7.75 21.44
C GLY A 533 10.47 -6.66 20.93
N ALA A 534 9.42 -7.05 20.24
CA ALA A 534 8.29 -6.17 20.00
C ALA A 534 7.43 -6.07 21.26
N THR A 535 6.76 -4.96 21.44
CA THR A 535 5.75 -4.83 22.50
C THR A 535 4.64 -5.82 22.19
N ARG A 536 4.57 -6.93 22.94
CA ARG A 536 3.49 -7.91 22.78
C ARG A 536 2.23 -7.38 23.46
N THR A 537 1.18 -7.17 22.72
CA THR A 537 -0.19 -7.29 23.21
C THR A 537 -0.63 -8.74 23.11
N LYS A 538 -1.62 -9.16 23.90
CA LYS A 538 -2.02 -10.57 24.03
C LYS A 538 -2.35 -11.29 22.70
N ASP A 539 -2.50 -10.60 21.58
CA ASP A 539 -3.10 -11.11 20.35
C ASP A 539 -2.27 -10.88 19.07
N SER A 540 -1.11 -10.21 19.06
CA SER A 540 -0.19 -10.21 17.90
C SER A 540 1.16 -9.51 18.14
N SER A 541 2.18 -9.93 17.36
CA SER A 541 3.48 -9.29 17.22
C SER A 541 3.56 -8.65 15.83
N HIS A 542 3.82 -7.35 15.75
CA HIS A 542 3.99 -6.65 14.46
C HIS A 542 5.44 -6.62 13.98
N ALA A 543 6.32 -7.38 14.61
CA ALA A 543 7.73 -7.47 14.27
C ALA A 543 8.09 -8.71 13.44
N ASP A 544 7.09 -9.51 13.02
CA ASP A 544 7.31 -10.80 12.36
C ASP A 544 8.12 -10.67 11.07
N ILE A 545 7.87 -9.61 10.28
CA ILE A 545 8.68 -9.30 9.08
C ILE A 545 10.13 -9.02 9.46
N ALA A 546 10.37 -8.20 10.49
CA ALA A 546 11.72 -7.89 10.94
C ALA A 546 12.41 -9.12 11.54
N MET A 547 11.67 -9.98 12.26
CA MET A 547 12.20 -11.23 12.80
C MET A 547 12.57 -12.20 11.67
N ALA A 548 11.71 -12.37 10.66
CA ALA A 548 12.02 -13.18 9.48
C ALA A 548 13.26 -12.66 8.72
N ILE A 549 13.38 -11.33 8.56
CA ILE A 549 14.57 -10.73 7.95
C ILE A 549 15.81 -10.98 8.83
N MET A 550 15.71 -10.83 10.14
CA MET A 550 16.84 -11.08 11.05
C MET A 550 17.28 -12.55 11.04
N ASN A 551 16.31 -13.49 10.94
CA ASN A 551 16.62 -14.90 10.76
C ASN A 551 17.41 -15.13 9.46
N LEU A 552 16.98 -14.51 8.35
CA LEU A 552 17.70 -14.59 7.07
C LEU A 552 19.11 -14.01 7.18
N LEU A 553 19.26 -12.84 7.77
CA LEU A 553 20.57 -12.17 7.90
C LEU A 553 21.56 -12.96 8.76
N SER A 554 21.07 -13.83 9.66
CA SER A 554 21.93 -14.67 10.49
C SER A 554 22.65 -15.78 9.72
N LEU A 555 22.21 -16.08 8.48
CA LEU A 555 22.86 -17.04 7.59
C LEU A 555 24.19 -16.52 7.03
N GLU A 556 24.45 -15.21 7.07
CA GLU A 556 25.76 -14.66 6.70
C GLU A 556 26.72 -14.81 7.88
N ASP A 557 27.78 -15.62 7.68
CA ASP A 557 28.84 -15.78 8.67
C ASP A 557 29.49 -14.43 9.02
N ILE A 558 29.69 -14.20 10.33
CA ILE A 558 30.31 -12.98 10.83
C ILE A 558 31.81 -12.90 10.48
N ASN A 559 32.39 -13.93 9.86
CA ASN A 559 33.81 -14.22 9.84
C ASN A 559 34.61 -13.78 8.62
N GLU A 560 34.07 -12.99 7.69
CA GLU A 560 34.87 -12.50 6.55
C GLU A 560 34.96 -10.98 6.48
N ASN A 561 35.44 -10.34 7.54
CA ASN A 561 36.05 -9.02 7.40
C ASN A 561 37.55 -9.17 7.14
N GLU A 562 38.03 -8.64 6.03
CA GLU A 562 39.44 -8.67 5.57
C GLU A 562 40.44 -7.97 6.51
N ASP A 563 40.01 -7.49 7.68
CA ASP A 563 40.88 -6.84 8.67
C ASP A 563 41.13 -7.71 9.92
N GLY A 564 41.69 -8.88 9.77
CA GLY A 564 42.52 -9.63 10.72
C GLY A 564 42.30 -9.47 12.25
N ARG A 565 41.10 -9.13 12.74
CA ARG A 565 40.79 -9.10 14.17
C ARG A 565 39.99 -10.33 14.57
N PRO A 566 40.34 -10.98 15.67
CA PRO A 566 39.73 -12.26 16.04
C PRO A 566 38.25 -12.05 16.38
N THR A 567 37.39 -12.71 15.61
CA THR A 567 35.97 -12.80 15.86
C THR A 567 35.67 -14.09 16.63
N VAL A 568 34.84 -13.97 17.64
CA VAL A 568 34.45 -15.08 18.53
C VAL A 568 33.65 -16.10 17.74
N SER A 569 34.21 -17.29 17.52
CA SER A 569 33.49 -18.43 16.96
C SER A 569 32.48 -18.95 17.98
N PHE A 570 31.22 -19.04 17.62
CA PHE A 570 30.22 -19.75 18.40
C PHE A 570 30.18 -21.22 17.93
N SER A 571 30.96 -22.07 18.56
CA SER A 571 30.77 -23.51 18.50
C SER A 571 30.02 -23.97 19.74
N GLN A 572 28.86 -24.60 19.49
CA GLN A 572 27.97 -25.37 20.39
C GLN A 572 27.16 -24.59 21.43
#